data_2c7c0b81981621ba5e09c2d228c218fd
#
_entry.id   2c7c0b81981621ba5e09c2d228c218fd
#
_cell.length_a   1.000
_cell.length_b   1.000
_cell.length_c   1.000
_cell.angle_alpha   90.00
_cell.angle_beta   90.00
_cell.angle_gamma   90.00
#
_symmetry.space_group_name_H-M   'P 1'
#
loop_
_entity.id
_entity.type
_entity.pdbx_description
1 polymer ?
#
loop_
_entity_poly.entity_id
_entity_poly.type
_entity_poly.pdbx_seq_one_letter_code
_entity_poly.pdbx_strand_id
1 'polypeptide(L)'
;MRIDKLAMTSREALQTAIGIASDAQAGAVEPVHLLAALLGAGERNISVIIERIGADASSLAAAAQKAIDGAPKVSGDGAQIGLSNDMVRVLNQAEKKASKMGDSFVVTEHLLMALAEDKSDAGRILNNAG
;
A
#
# COMPACT_ATOMS: atom_id res chain seq x y z
N MET A 1 -7.86 -12.04 3.34
CA MET A 1 -8.92 -11.20 2.73
C MET A 1 -9.34 -11.76 1.38
N ARG A 2 -10.56 -11.58 1.04
CA ARG A 2 -11.10 -12.07 -0.22
C ARG A 2 -10.96 -10.99 -1.29
N ILE A 3 -10.40 -11.37 -2.43
CA ILE A 3 -10.16 -10.43 -3.53
C ILE A 3 -11.47 -9.81 -4.06
N ASP A 4 -12.56 -10.55 -4.01
CA ASP A 4 -13.85 -10.04 -4.47
C ASP A 4 -14.42 -8.92 -3.60
N LYS A 5 -13.84 -8.69 -2.41
CA LYS A 5 -14.21 -7.55 -1.59
C LYS A 5 -13.48 -6.27 -2.00
N LEU A 6 -12.45 -6.35 -2.82
CA LEU A 6 -11.73 -5.17 -3.28
C LEU A 6 -12.50 -4.48 -4.41
N ALA A 7 -12.67 -3.17 -4.29
CA ALA A 7 -13.17 -2.36 -5.40
C ALA A 7 -12.14 -2.39 -6.54
N MET A 8 -12.56 -2.04 -7.74
CA MET A 8 -11.69 -2.10 -8.91
C MET A 8 -10.41 -1.28 -8.73
N THR A 9 -10.52 -0.07 -8.19
CA THR A 9 -9.35 0.79 -7.96
C THR A 9 -8.39 0.17 -6.94
N SER A 10 -8.92 -0.52 -5.94
CA SER A 10 -8.10 -1.23 -4.96
C SER A 10 -7.37 -2.42 -5.57
N ARG A 11 -8.05 -3.15 -6.47
CA ARG A 11 -7.41 -4.26 -7.19
C ARG A 11 -6.28 -3.76 -8.06
N GLU A 12 -6.50 -2.66 -8.75
CA GLU A 12 -5.48 -2.04 -9.60
C GLU A 12 -4.28 -1.60 -8.76
N ALA A 13 -4.54 -0.98 -7.59
CA ALA A 13 -3.49 -0.58 -6.68
C ALA A 13 -2.66 -1.78 -6.20
N LEU A 14 -3.34 -2.88 -5.86
CA LEU A 14 -2.65 -4.10 -5.43
C LEU A 14 -1.82 -4.68 -6.57
N GLN A 15 -2.34 -4.71 -7.78
CA GLN A 15 -1.59 -5.20 -8.95
C GLN A 15 -0.37 -4.32 -9.21
N THR A 16 -0.51 -3.01 -9.08
CA THR A 16 0.62 -2.09 -9.22
C THR A 16 1.67 -2.35 -8.13
N ALA A 17 1.21 -2.61 -6.89
CA ALA A 17 2.12 -2.93 -5.79
C ALA A 17 2.91 -4.21 -6.08
N ILE A 18 2.26 -5.22 -6.61
CA ILE A 18 2.92 -6.48 -6.99
C ILE A 18 3.98 -6.20 -8.06
N GLY A 19 3.66 -5.38 -9.04
CA GLY A 19 4.61 -4.99 -10.09
C GLY A 19 5.82 -4.25 -9.53
N ILE A 20 5.57 -3.30 -8.62
CA ILE A 20 6.64 -2.53 -7.97
C ILE A 20 7.57 -3.46 -7.20
N ALA A 21 7.00 -4.39 -6.43
CA ALA A 21 7.79 -5.34 -5.66
C ALA A 21 8.61 -6.26 -6.57
N SER A 22 8.00 -6.72 -7.64
CA SER A 22 8.67 -7.59 -8.61
C SER A 22 9.83 -6.86 -9.29
N ASP A 23 9.61 -5.63 -9.74
CA ASP A 23 10.64 -4.83 -10.39
C ASP A 23 11.78 -4.49 -9.44
N ALA A 24 11.48 -4.33 -8.16
CA ALA A 24 12.48 -4.06 -7.13
C ALA A 24 13.18 -5.33 -6.64
N GLN A 25 12.81 -6.49 -7.16
CA GLN A 25 13.35 -7.78 -6.73
C GLN A 25 13.16 -8.03 -5.24
N ALA A 26 12.02 -7.60 -4.70
CA ALA A 26 11.68 -7.82 -3.30
C ALA A 26 11.34 -9.28 -3.06
N GLY A 27 11.56 -9.75 -1.84
CA GLY A 27 11.23 -11.13 -1.46
C GLY A 27 9.74 -11.37 -1.34
N ALA A 28 8.97 -10.31 -1.11
CA ALA A 28 7.52 -10.39 -0.98
C ALA A 28 6.93 -9.01 -1.26
N VAL A 29 5.62 -8.96 -1.49
CA VAL A 29 4.90 -7.68 -1.63
C VAL A 29 4.62 -7.15 -0.23
N GLU A 30 5.26 -6.05 0.12
CA GLU A 30 5.17 -5.44 1.44
C GLU A 30 4.23 -4.24 1.44
N PRO A 31 3.76 -3.80 2.62
CA PRO A 31 2.90 -2.59 2.69
C PRO A 31 3.50 -1.36 2.04
N VAL A 32 4.83 -1.20 2.06
CA VAL A 32 5.47 -0.04 1.42
C VAL A 32 5.26 -0.05 -0.09
N HIS A 33 5.17 -1.22 -0.71
CA HIS A 33 4.87 -1.33 -2.14
C HIS A 33 3.45 -0.84 -2.43
N LEU A 34 2.51 -1.17 -1.55
CA LEU A 34 1.13 -0.70 -1.70
C LEU A 34 1.05 0.82 -1.51
N LEU A 35 1.78 1.36 -0.53
CA LEU A 35 1.84 2.80 -0.33
C LEU A 35 2.37 3.50 -1.59
N ALA A 36 3.45 3.00 -2.15
CA ALA A 36 4.02 3.56 -3.39
C ALA A 36 3.00 3.50 -4.54
N ALA A 37 2.26 2.40 -4.64
CA ALA A 37 1.24 2.24 -5.67
C ALA A 37 0.13 3.27 -5.51
N LEU A 38 -0.35 3.47 -4.29
CA LEU A 38 -1.41 4.44 -4.02
C LEU A 38 -0.97 5.87 -4.33
N LEU A 39 0.27 6.20 -4.02
CA LEU A 39 0.80 7.55 -4.24
C LEU A 39 1.12 7.81 -5.72
N GLY A 40 1.48 6.77 -6.45
CA GLY A 40 1.96 6.92 -7.82
C GLY A 40 0.93 6.69 -8.91
N ALA A 41 -0.24 6.19 -8.57
CA ALA A 41 -1.22 5.77 -9.57
C ALA A 41 -2.14 6.88 -10.06
N GLY A 42 -1.86 8.13 -9.72
CA GLY A 42 -2.74 9.22 -10.09
C GLY A 42 -4.08 9.18 -9.39
N GLU A 43 -4.15 8.48 -8.29
CA GLU A 43 -5.37 8.38 -7.48
C GLU A 43 -5.67 9.72 -6.83
N ARG A 44 -6.61 10.43 -7.42
CA ARG A 44 -6.98 11.76 -6.98
C ARG A 44 -7.43 11.80 -5.53
N ASN A 45 -8.20 10.79 -5.14
CA ASN A 45 -8.74 10.72 -3.77
C ASN A 45 -7.62 10.63 -2.74
N ILE A 46 -6.59 9.87 -3.04
CA ILE A 46 -5.45 9.72 -2.12
C ILE A 46 -4.68 11.03 -2.02
N SER A 47 -4.41 11.67 -3.15
CA SER A 47 -3.70 12.96 -3.16
C SER A 47 -4.46 14.02 -2.38
N VAL A 48 -5.78 14.09 -2.54
CA VAL A 48 -6.62 15.06 -1.84
C VAL A 48 -6.57 14.83 -0.33
N ILE A 49 -6.66 13.58 0.10
CA ILE A 49 -6.60 13.24 1.52
C ILE A 49 -5.27 13.68 2.11
N ILE A 50 -4.18 13.37 1.43
CA ILE A 50 -2.83 13.69 1.90
C ILE A 50 -2.64 15.20 2.00
N GLU A 51 -3.11 15.96 1.01
CA GLU A 51 -3.03 17.42 1.04
C GLU A 51 -3.85 18.00 2.18
N ARG A 52 -5.03 17.45 2.44
CA ARG A 52 -5.92 17.95 3.50
C ARG A 52 -5.34 17.76 4.90
N ILE A 53 -4.57 16.71 5.11
CA ILE A 53 -3.92 16.50 6.41
C ILE A 53 -2.60 17.26 6.53
N GLY A 54 -2.24 18.05 5.53
CA GLY A 54 -1.04 18.87 5.56
C GLY A 54 0.24 18.14 5.17
N ALA A 55 0.14 16.93 4.66
CA ALA A 55 1.30 16.17 4.21
C ALA A 55 1.55 16.41 2.73
N ASP A 56 2.78 16.12 2.30
CA ASP A 56 3.20 16.28 0.91
C ASP A 56 3.31 14.93 0.25
N ALA A 57 2.46 14.68 -0.75
CA ALA A 57 2.45 13.40 -1.46
C ALA A 57 3.79 13.08 -2.11
N SER A 58 4.50 14.10 -2.63
CA SER A 58 5.82 13.90 -3.24
C SER A 58 6.84 13.42 -2.22
N SER A 59 6.81 14.00 -1.02
CA SER A 59 7.71 13.58 0.05
C SER A 59 7.42 12.15 0.52
N LEU A 60 6.14 11.80 0.61
CA LEU A 60 5.75 10.45 0.98
C LEU A 60 6.18 9.45 -0.09
N ALA A 61 6.00 9.79 -1.36
CA ALA A 61 6.40 8.92 -2.46
C ALA A 61 7.92 8.71 -2.45
N ALA A 62 8.69 9.77 -2.20
CA ALA A 62 10.14 9.68 -2.12
C ALA A 62 10.58 8.79 -0.95
N ALA A 63 9.92 8.93 0.21
CA ALA A 63 10.22 8.11 1.38
C ALA A 63 9.91 6.63 1.13
N ALA A 64 8.78 6.36 0.47
CA ALA A 64 8.41 5.00 0.11
C ALA A 64 9.43 4.39 -0.86
N GLN A 65 9.83 5.16 -1.87
CA GLN A 65 10.81 4.69 -2.85
C GLN A 65 12.16 4.42 -2.20
N LYS A 66 12.57 5.28 -1.27
CA LYS A 66 13.82 5.08 -0.54
C LYS A 66 13.80 3.78 0.26
N ALA A 67 12.67 3.49 0.91
CA ALA A 67 12.51 2.24 1.67
C ALA A 67 12.57 1.02 0.74
N ILE A 68 11.94 1.12 -0.43
CA ILE A 68 11.95 0.06 -1.42
C ILE A 68 13.37 -0.17 -1.93
N ASP A 69 14.08 0.90 -2.28
CA ASP A 69 15.44 0.82 -2.82
C ASP A 69 16.42 0.27 -1.79
N GLY A 70 16.19 0.56 -0.51
CA GLY A 70 17.07 0.12 0.57
C GLY A 70 16.83 -1.29 1.05
N ALA A 71 15.76 -1.94 0.61
CA ALA A 71 15.43 -3.29 1.04
C ALA A 71 16.34 -4.32 0.35
N PRO A 72 16.64 -5.45 1.00
CA PRO A 72 17.44 -6.50 0.36
C PRO A 72 16.77 -7.02 -0.89
N LYS A 73 17.56 -7.21 -1.92
CA LYS A 73 17.09 -7.78 -3.18
C LYS A 73 17.33 -9.27 -3.19
N VAL A 74 16.34 -10.01 -3.70
CA VAL A 74 16.50 -11.46 -3.87
C VAL A 74 16.72 -11.76 -5.34
N SER A 75 17.60 -12.70 -5.61
CA SER A 75 17.79 -13.19 -6.97
C SER A 75 16.89 -14.40 -7.14
N GLY A 76 15.92 -14.24 -8.00
CA GLY A 76 15.03 -15.33 -8.31
C GLY A 76 14.58 -15.17 -9.75
N ASP A 77 14.61 -16.24 -10.49
CA ASP A 77 14.16 -16.16 -11.86
C ASP A 77 12.74 -16.66 -11.97
N GLY A 78 11.84 -15.73 -12.09
CA GLY A 78 10.48 -16.00 -12.45
C GLY A 78 9.62 -16.60 -11.36
N ALA A 79 10.12 -16.69 -10.15
CA ALA A 79 9.30 -17.15 -9.03
C ALA A 79 8.20 -16.13 -8.77
N GLN A 80 6.97 -16.60 -8.60
CA GLN A 80 5.87 -15.71 -8.27
C GLN A 80 6.10 -15.11 -6.90
N ILE A 81 6.00 -13.79 -6.84
CA ILE A 81 6.14 -13.07 -5.58
C ILE A 81 4.81 -13.12 -4.83
N GLY A 82 4.87 -13.50 -3.56
CA GLY A 82 3.68 -13.56 -2.71
C GLY A 82 3.54 -12.35 -1.83
N LEU A 83 2.39 -12.24 -1.18
CA LEU A 83 2.15 -11.19 -0.20
C LEU A 83 2.84 -11.55 1.11
N SER A 84 3.48 -10.56 1.73
CA SER A 84 4.07 -10.75 3.06
C SER A 84 2.97 -10.90 4.11
N ASN A 85 3.34 -11.38 5.29
CA ASN A 85 2.41 -11.44 6.43
C ASN A 85 1.94 -10.04 6.80
N ASP A 86 2.82 -9.05 6.73
CA ASP A 86 2.46 -7.66 7.00
C ASP A 86 1.43 -7.15 6.00
N MET A 87 1.61 -7.50 4.73
CA MET A 87 0.67 -7.11 3.68
C MET A 87 -0.71 -7.75 3.90
N VAL A 88 -0.74 -9.03 4.25
CA VAL A 88 -2.00 -9.72 4.55
C VAL A 88 -2.69 -9.05 5.73
N ARG A 89 -1.94 -8.67 6.75
CA ARG A 89 -2.49 -7.96 7.91
C ARG A 89 -3.11 -6.63 7.51
N VAL A 90 -2.44 -5.85 6.66
CA VAL A 90 -2.96 -4.57 6.17
C VAL A 90 -4.26 -4.77 5.40
N LEU A 91 -4.30 -5.75 4.52
CA LEU A 91 -5.51 -6.03 3.74
C LEU A 91 -6.67 -6.45 4.63
N ASN A 92 -6.41 -7.27 5.64
CA ASN A 92 -7.45 -7.68 6.59
C ASN A 92 -7.95 -6.50 7.42
N GLN A 93 -7.08 -5.59 7.82
CA GLN A 93 -7.47 -4.38 8.54
C GLN A 93 -8.30 -3.45 7.66
N ALA A 94 -7.95 -3.34 6.39
CA ALA A 94 -8.72 -2.54 5.44
C ALA A 94 -10.14 -3.10 5.30
N GLU A 95 -10.28 -4.40 5.23
CA GLU A 95 -11.59 -5.06 5.16
C GLU A 95 -12.42 -4.78 6.41
N LYS A 96 -11.80 -4.84 7.59
CA LYS A 96 -12.47 -4.53 8.84
C LYS A 96 -12.96 -3.08 8.87
N LYS A 97 -12.14 -2.15 8.39
CA LYS A 97 -12.54 -0.74 8.33
C LYS A 97 -13.71 -0.51 7.40
N ALA A 98 -13.68 -1.12 6.23
CA ALA A 98 -14.79 -1.02 5.28
C ALA A 98 -16.08 -1.54 5.92
N SER A 99 -16.00 -2.68 6.59
CA SER A 99 -17.14 -3.30 7.25
C SER A 99 -17.71 -2.42 8.35
N LYS A 100 -16.85 -1.82 9.18
CA LYS A 100 -17.28 -0.92 10.25
C LYS A 100 -17.93 0.34 9.72
N MET A 101 -17.54 0.79 8.54
CA MET A 101 -18.09 1.97 7.91
C MET A 101 -19.36 1.65 7.10
N GLY A 102 -19.78 0.39 7.09
CA GLY A 102 -20.95 -0.04 6.36
C GLY A 102 -20.73 -0.19 4.87
N ASP A 103 -19.47 -0.24 4.44
CA ASP A 103 -19.12 -0.36 3.02
C ASP A 103 -18.99 -1.81 2.62
N SER A 104 -19.54 -2.14 1.45
CA SER A 104 -19.51 -3.51 0.93
C SER A 104 -18.17 -3.87 0.31
N PHE A 105 -17.40 -2.86 -0.12
CA PHE A 105 -16.13 -3.06 -0.80
C PHE A 105 -15.03 -2.24 -0.17
N VAL A 106 -13.80 -2.75 -0.29
CA VAL A 106 -12.61 -2.03 0.16
C VAL A 106 -12.18 -1.09 -0.96
N VAL A 107 -12.20 0.21 -0.69
CA VAL A 107 -11.71 1.22 -1.62
C VAL A 107 -10.33 1.69 -1.18
N THR A 108 -9.67 2.51 -2.02
CA THR A 108 -8.29 2.91 -1.75
C THR A 108 -8.14 3.69 -0.45
N GLU A 109 -9.15 4.43 -0.03
CA GLU A 109 -9.14 5.14 1.25
C GLU A 109 -9.03 4.18 2.43
N HIS A 110 -9.71 3.03 2.38
CA HIS A 110 -9.59 2.02 3.42
C HIS A 110 -8.18 1.45 3.48
N LEU A 111 -7.55 1.27 2.32
CA LEU A 111 -6.17 0.78 2.24
C LEU A 111 -5.21 1.80 2.88
N LEU A 112 -5.39 3.07 2.57
CA LEU A 112 -4.55 4.13 3.14
C LEU A 112 -4.70 4.19 4.66
N MET A 113 -5.93 4.11 5.18
CA MET A 113 -6.18 4.11 6.62
C MET A 113 -5.50 2.93 7.30
N ALA A 114 -5.61 1.75 6.70
CA ALA A 114 -4.97 0.56 7.26
C ALA A 114 -3.45 0.68 7.26
N LEU A 115 -2.87 1.23 6.20
CA LEU A 115 -1.43 1.47 6.13
C LEU A 115 -0.97 2.43 7.23
N ALA A 116 -1.72 3.51 7.47
CA ALA A 116 -1.36 4.51 8.46
C ALA A 116 -1.35 3.94 9.88
N GLU A 117 -2.17 2.94 10.16
CA GLU A 117 -2.25 2.32 11.47
C GLU A 117 -1.33 1.13 11.64
N ASP A 118 -0.68 0.70 10.56
CA ASP A 118 0.18 -0.47 10.60
C ASP A 118 1.56 -0.14 11.19
N LYS A 119 2.21 -1.14 11.76
CA LYS A 119 3.53 -0.99 12.37
C LYS A 119 4.68 -1.12 11.38
N SER A 120 4.37 -1.39 10.12
CA SER A 120 5.35 -1.56 9.06
C SER A 120 5.99 -0.24 8.66
N ASP A 121 6.94 -0.30 7.73
CA ASP A 121 7.60 0.89 7.18
C ASP A 121 6.59 1.88 6.61
N ALA A 122 5.55 1.37 5.95
CA ALA A 122 4.50 2.23 5.37
C ALA A 122 3.81 3.06 6.46
N GLY A 123 3.47 2.42 7.58
CA GLY A 123 2.84 3.12 8.70
C GLY A 123 3.77 4.18 9.29
N ARG A 124 5.03 3.85 9.44
CA ARG A 124 6.02 4.81 9.97
C ARG A 124 6.18 6.01 9.04
N ILE A 125 6.23 5.78 7.74
CA ILE A 125 6.35 6.85 6.74
C ILE A 125 5.15 7.80 6.85
N LEU A 126 3.94 7.25 6.90
CA LEU A 126 2.73 8.05 6.99
C LEU A 126 2.66 8.83 8.30
N ASN A 127 3.00 8.19 9.41
CA ASN A 127 2.94 8.84 10.72
C ASN A 127 4.00 9.93 10.88
N ASN A 128 5.15 9.77 10.28
CA ASN A 128 6.21 10.78 10.34
C ASN A 128 5.89 12.01 9.51
N ALA A 129 4.99 11.90 8.55
CA ALA A 129 4.60 13.03 7.72
C ALA A 129 3.49 13.87 8.34
N GLY A 130 2.96 13.43 9.47
CA GLY A 130 1.84 14.09 10.12
C GLY A 130 0.59 13.28 9.98
#